data_36f7136539c3b23abf17315c458878ea
#
_entry.id   36f7136539c3b23abf17315c458878ea
#
_cell.length_a   1.000
_cell.length_b   1.000
_cell.length_c   1.000
_cell.angle_alpha   90.00
_cell.angle_beta   90.00
_cell.angle_gamma   90.00
#
_symmetry.space_group_name_H-M   'P 1'
#
loop_
_entity.id
_entity.type
_entity.pdbx_description
1 polymer ?
#
loop_
_entity_poly.entity_id
_entity_poly.type
_entity_poly.pdbx_seq_one_letter_code
_entity_poly.pdbx_strand_id
1 'polypeptide(L)'
;MKRIIVWLAVMMYTLSGYAQNAPWNFQSKVVTDTLFSKVLNSKRAYTVFLPKSFEQNKEKKYPVLYLLHGMWETNPVWTERGHVKDVMDRLVASGEACEMIIVTPNAGGNIHLEWNGYFDMPGWKYETFFYTEFLPYIAVSYTHLRAHETRSN
;
A
#
# COMPACT_ATOMS: atom_id res chain seq x y z
N MET A 1 -8.79 -45.20 -30.70
CA MET A 1 -8.18 -44.76 -29.44
C MET A 1 -7.18 -43.59 -29.61
N LYS A 2 -6.35 -43.50 -30.66
CA LYS A 2 -5.36 -42.43 -30.86
C LYS A 2 -5.97 -41.00 -31.01
N ARG A 3 -7.17 -40.88 -31.61
CA ARG A 3 -7.84 -39.56 -31.82
C ARG A 3 -8.37 -38.92 -30.54
N ILE A 4 -8.77 -39.71 -29.56
CA ILE A 4 -9.30 -39.18 -28.26
C ILE A 4 -8.17 -38.57 -27.42
N ILE A 5 -6.98 -39.16 -27.46
CA ILE A 5 -5.80 -38.69 -26.71
C ILE A 5 -5.35 -37.31 -27.22
N VAL A 6 -5.43 -37.06 -28.53
CA VAL A 6 -5.04 -35.75 -29.12
C VAL A 6 -5.99 -34.65 -28.67
N TRP A 7 -7.30 -34.92 -28.59
CA TRP A 7 -8.27 -33.93 -28.14
C TRP A 7 -8.14 -33.60 -26.66
N LEU A 8 -7.84 -34.58 -25.82
CA LEU A 8 -7.55 -34.35 -24.39
C LEU A 8 -6.28 -33.55 -24.16
N ALA A 9 -5.23 -33.77 -24.97
CA ALA A 9 -4.01 -33.01 -24.89
C ALA A 9 -4.21 -31.55 -25.33
N VAL A 10 -4.94 -31.32 -26.43
CA VAL A 10 -5.29 -29.96 -26.91
C VAL A 10 -6.16 -29.24 -25.90
N MET A 11 -7.11 -29.92 -25.26
CA MET A 11 -7.96 -29.33 -24.23
C MET A 11 -7.19 -28.95 -22.96
N MET A 12 -6.18 -29.74 -22.55
CA MET A 12 -5.30 -29.41 -21.44
C MET A 12 -4.37 -28.23 -21.78
N TYR A 13 -3.86 -28.11 -23.00
CA TYR A 13 -3.04 -26.97 -23.41
C TYR A 13 -3.83 -25.67 -23.48
N THR A 14 -5.08 -25.70 -23.92
CA THR A 14 -5.94 -24.50 -23.94
C THR A 14 -6.34 -24.05 -22.53
N LEU A 15 -6.58 -24.96 -21.61
CA LEU A 15 -6.86 -24.66 -20.19
C LEU A 15 -5.65 -24.03 -19.48
N SER A 16 -4.42 -24.47 -19.79
CA SER A 16 -3.19 -23.90 -19.23
C SER A 16 -2.94 -22.46 -19.68
N GLY A 17 -3.29 -22.11 -20.92
CA GLY A 17 -3.17 -20.73 -21.43
C GLY A 17 -4.19 -19.76 -20.83
N TYR A 18 -5.36 -20.21 -20.48
CA TYR A 18 -6.39 -19.39 -19.83
C TYR A 18 -6.08 -19.13 -18.35
N ALA A 19 -5.36 -20.02 -17.67
CA ALA A 19 -4.99 -19.87 -16.27
C ALA A 19 -3.96 -18.76 -16.02
N GLN A 20 -3.11 -18.43 -17.00
CA GLN A 20 -2.07 -17.42 -16.87
C GLN A 20 -2.57 -15.97 -17.02
N ASN A 21 -3.72 -15.77 -17.68
CA ASN A 21 -4.32 -14.44 -17.90
C ASN A 21 -5.68 -14.29 -17.21
N ALA A 22 -6.00 -15.15 -16.27
CA ALA A 22 -7.26 -15.09 -15.57
C ALA A 22 -7.33 -13.86 -14.65
N PRO A 23 -8.46 -13.14 -14.59
CA PRO A 23 -8.61 -11.94 -13.76
C PRO A 23 -8.36 -12.17 -12.27
N TRP A 24 -8.33 -13.43 -11.81
CA TRP A 24 -8.01 -13.81 -10.43
C TRP A 24 -6.51 -13.88 -10.11
N ASN A 25 -5.62 -13.66 -11.10
CA ASN A 25 -4.16 -13.70 -10.90
C ASN A 25 -3.57 -12.35 -10.43
N PHE A 26 -4.39 -11.32 -10.31
CA PHE A 26 -3.93 -10.06 -9.73
C PHE A 26 -3.77 -10.21 -8.22
N GLN A 27 -2.62 -9.81 -7.74
CA GLN A 27 -2.25 -9.87 -6.33
C GLN A 27 -2.24 -8.46 -5.76
N SER A 28 -2.55 -8.32 -4.48
CA SER A 28 -2.23 -7.10 -3.76
C SER A 28 -0.72 -6.87 -3.74
N LYS A 29 -0.29 -5.62 -3.66
CA LYS A 29 1.13 -5.24 -3.73
C LYS A 29 1.54 -4.42 -2.52
N VAL A 30 2.82 -4.54 -2.17
CA VAL A 30 3.49 -3.61 -1.27
C VAL A 30 4.59 -2.93 -2.05
N VAL A 31 4.60 -1.60 -2.00
CA VAL A 31 5.58 -0.74 -2.68
C VAL A 31 6.24 0.15 -1.63
N THR A 32 7.55 0.24 -1.65
CA THR A 32 8.30 1.22 -0.87
C THR A 32 8.90 2.26 -1.81
N ASP A 33 8.71 3.53 -1.49
CA ASP A 33 9.18 4.65 -2.29
C ASP A 33 9.62 5.81 -1.39
N THR A 34 10.08 6.89 -1.98
CA THR A 34 10.59 8.07 -1.27
C THR A 34 10.01 9.36 -1.82
N LEU A 35 9.69 10.29 -0.93
CA LEU A 35 9.35 11.67 -1.25
C LEU A 35 10.44 12.59 -0.73
N PHE A 36 10.92 13.53 -1.56
CA PHE A 36 11.75 14.63 -1.07
C PHE A 36 10.86 15.69 -0.42
N SER A 37 11.08 15.94 0.85
CA SER A 37 10.42 16.99 1.61
C SER A 37 11.22 18.29 1.57
N LYS A 38 10.59 19.37 1.17
CA LYS A 38 11.17 20.73 1.28
C LYS A 38 11.13 21.20 2.72
N VAL A 39 10.08 20.88 3.47
CA VAL A 39 9.91 21.24 4.88
C VAL A 39 11.01 20.62 5.75
N LEU A 40 11.32 19.33 5.52
CA LEU A 40 12.35 18.60 6.27
C LEU A 40 13.73 18.65 5.62
N ASN A 41 13.83 19.20 4.41
CA ASN A 41 15.04 19.22 3.57
C ASN A 41 15.71 17.84 3.46
N SER A 42 14.90 16.78 3.34
CA SER A 42 15.38 15.39 3.29
C SER A 42 14.43 14.48 2.53
N LYS A 43 14.93 13.33 2.07
CA LYS A 43 14.10 12.27 1.52
C LYS A 43 13.44 11.50 2.66
N ARG A 44 12.14 11.29 2.56
CA ARG A 44 11.37 10.47 3.51
C ARG A 44 10.82 9.24 2.78
N ALA A 45 11.16 8.08 3.30
CA ALA A 45 10.62 6.81 2.79
C ALA A 45 9.18 6.61 3.27
N TYR A 46 8.42 5.86 2.52
CA TYR A 46 7.08 5.39 2.91
C TYR A 46 6.81 4.05 2.25
N THR A 47 5.91 3.27 2.84
CA THR A 47 5.46 1.99 2.29
C THR A 47 3.96 2.08 2.02
N VAL A 48 3.51 1.56 0.88
CA VAL A 48 2.10 1.52 0.48
C VAL A 48 1.68 0.08 0.19
N PHE A 49 0.61 -0.35 0.83
CA PHE A 49 -0.14 -1.53 0.41
C PHE A 49 -1.21 -1.10 -0.59
N LEU A 50 -1.26 -1.76 -1.73
CA LEU A 50 -2.23 -1.56 -2.79
C LEU A 50 -3.12 -2.81 -2.90
N PRO A 51 -4.46 -2.67 -2.82
CA PRO A 51 -5.36 -3.80 -2.90
C PRO A 51 -5.35 -4.43 -4.31
N LYS A 52 -5.80 -5.66 -4.38
CA LYS A 52 -5.80 -6.49 -5.59
C LYS A 52 -6.44 -5.80 -6.80
N SER A 53 -7.55 -5.07 -6.61
CA SER A 53 -8.26 -4.42 -7.71
C SER A 53 -7.67 -3.07 -8.13
N PHE A 54 -6.63 -2.57 -7.46
CA PHE A 54 -6.07 -1.23 -7.70
C PHE A 54 -5.63 -0.99 -9.15
N GLU A 55 -4.95 -1.96 -9.75
CA GLU A 55 -4.49 -1.84 -11.15
C GLU A 55 -5.57 -2.17 -12.16
N GLN A 56 -6.59 -2.90 -11.76
CA GLN A 56 -7.66 -3.36 -12.65
C GLN A 56 -8.74 -2.30 -12.89
N ASN A 57 -8.99 -1.47 -11.88
CA ASN A 57 -10.09 -0.51 -11.91
C ASN A 57 -9.59 0.89 -11.57
N LYS A 58 -9.24 1.64 -12.61
CA LYS A 58 -8.71 3.02 -12.48
C LYS A 58 -9.74 4.03 -11.97
N GLU A 59 -11.02 3.72 -12.10
CA GLU A 59 -12.11 4.58 -11.63
C GLU A 59 -12.53 4.30 -10.18
N LYS A 60 -12.09 3.16 -9.63
CA LYS A 60 -12.44 2.79 -8.26
C LYS A 60 -11.70 3.65 -7.27
N LYS A 61 -12.44 4.21 -6.32
CA LYS A 61 -11.89 4.99 -5.20
C LYS A 61 -11.78 4.12 -3.95
N TYR A 62 -10.65 4.21 -3.30
CA TYR A 62 -10.35 3.43 -2.10
C TYR A 62 -10.27 4.33 -0.87
N PRO A 63 -10.75 3.89 0.30
CA PRO A 63 -10.38 4.53 1.55
C PRO A 63 -8.87 4.37 1.78
N VAL A 64 -8.27 5.34 2.47
CA VAL A 64 -6.84 5.33 2.81
C VAL A 64 -6.69 5.24 4.32
N LEU A 65 -5.93 4.27 4.76
CA LEU A 65 -5.53 4.11 6.14
C LEU A 65 -4.05 4.48 6.28
N TYR A 66 -3.74 5.40 7.18
CA TYR A 66 -2.37 5.74 7.55
C TYR A 66 -1.99 4.99 8.82
N LEU A 67 -1.01 4.08 8.72
CA LEU A 67 -0.46 3.34 9.87
C LEU A 67 0.88 3.96 10.28
N LEU A 68 0.90 4.55 11.44
CA LEU A 68 2.11 5.14 12.02
C LEU A 68 2.93 4.07 12.75
N HIS A 69 4.24 4.10 12.59
CA HIS A 69 5.15 3.15 13.27
C HIS A 69 5.51 3.62 14.70
N GLY A 70 6.09 2.72 15.50
CA GLY A 70 6.56 3.03 16.84
C GLY A 70 7.91 3.75 16.86
N MET A 71 8.35 4.14 18.07
CA MET A 71 9.53 5.00 18.31
C MET A 71 10.83 4.46 17.68
N TRP A 72 11.05 3.17 17.69
CA TRP A 72 12.27 2.52 17.21
C TRP A 72 12.14 1.88 15.82
N GLU A 73 11.08 2.22 15.11
CA GLU A 73 10.69 1.55 13.89
C GLU A 73 10.71 2.48 12.70
N THR A 74 10.45 1.93 11.52
CA THR A 74 10.41 2.65 10.25
C THR A 74 9.21 2.17 9.41
N ASN A 75 9.00 2.78 8.26
CA ASN A 75 7.87 2.50 7.36
C ASN A 75 7.60 1.01 7.04
N PRO A 76 8.56 0.07 6.93
CA PRO A 76 8.23 -1.31 6.57
C PRO A 76 7.70 -2.17 7.73
N VAL A 77 7.70 -1.67 8.97
CA VAL A 77 7.35 -2.47 10.16
C VAL A 77 5.99 -3.17 10.06
N TRP A 78 4.99 -2.47 9.56
CA TRP A 78 3.64 -3.04 9.43
C TRP A 78 3.56 -4.13 8.35
N THR A 79 4.45 -4.08 7.36
CA THR A 79 4.56 -5.10 6.33
C THR A 79 5.37 -6.31 6.80
N GLU A 80 6.52 -6.04 7.44
CA GLU A 80 7.48 -7.08 7.85
C GLU A 80 7.06 -7.82 9.11
N ARG A 81 6.63 -7.08 10.15
CA ARG A 81 6.22 -7.67 11.44
C ARG A 81 4.70 -7.69 11.63
N GLY A 82 4.01 -6.70 11.11
CA GLY A 82 2.55 -6.64 11.17
C GLY A 82 1.84 -7.47 10.11
N HIS A 83 2.56 -8.01 9.12
CA HIS A 83 2.02 -8.82 8.03
C HIS A 83 0.77 -8.22 7.38
N VAL A 84 0.75 -6.88 7.26
CA VAL A 84 -0.44 -6.13 6.82
C VAL A 84 -1.00 -6.62 5.48
N LYS A 85 -0.12 -7.08 4.57
CA LYS A 85 -0.55 -7.63 3.29
C LYS A 85 -1.38 -8.89 3.48
N ASP A 86 -0.88 -9.88 4.23
CA ASP A 86 -1.55 -11.16 4.40
C ASP A 86 -2.83 -11.01 5.22
N VAL A 87 -2.82 -10.11 6.20
CA VAL A 87 -3.99 -9.76 7.00
C VAL A 87 -5.09 -9.16 6.13
N MET A 88 -4.75 -8.14 5.32
CA MET A 88 -5.72 -7.48 4.45
C MET A 88 -6.25 -8.39 3.35
N ASP A 89 -5.38 -9.16 2.71
CA ASP A 89 -5.81 -10.11 1.68
C ASP A 89 -6.83 -11.11 2.23
N ARG A 90 -6.61 -11.59 3.47
CA ARG A 90 -7.55 -12.50 4.15
C ARG A 90 -8.86 -11.81 4.53
N LEU A 91 -8.81 -10.64 5.15
CA LEU A 91 -10.01 -9.90 5.58
C LEU A 91 -10.89 -9.47 4.39
N VAL A 92 -10.27 -9.07 3.29
CA VAL A 92 -11.00 -8.74 2.06
C VAL A 92 -11.61 -9.99 1.43
N ALA A 93 -10.87 -11.11 1.41
CA ALA A 93 -11.37 -12.38 0.86
C ALA A 93 -12.53 -12.96 1.67
N SER A 94 -12.56 -12.77 3.00
CA SER A 94 -13.66 -13.20 3.88
C SER A 94 -14.84 -12.21 3.90
N GLY A 95 -14.69 -11.01 3.31
CA GLY A 95 -15.72 -9.97 3.35
C GLY A 95 -15.78 -9.19 4.67
N GLU A 96 -14.82 -9.39 5.57
CA GLU A 96 -14.74 -8.68 6.86
C GLU A 96 -14.18 -7.26 6.72
N ALA A 97 -13.46 -6.98 5.64
CA ALA A 97 -12.97 -5.64 5.32
C ALA A 97 -13.22 -5.28 3.85
N CYS A 98 -13.39 -3.99 3.57
CA CYS A 98 -13.35 -3.51 2.20
C CYS A 98 -11.90 -3.35 1.73
N GLU A 99 -11.70 -3.38 0.42
CA GLU A 99 -10.40 -3.03 -0.17
C GLU A 99 -10.05 -1.57 0.16
N MET A 100 -8.83 -1.36 0.64
CA MET A 100 -8.30 -0.03 0.99
C MET A 100 -6.83 0.09 0.63
N ILE A 101 -6.35 1.30 0.54
CA ILE A 101 -4.92 1.60 0.45
C ILE A 101 -4.41 1.83 1.86
N ILE A 102 -3.26 1.24 2.20
CA ILE A 102 -2.63 1.47 3.51
C ILE A 102 -1.26 2.11 3.27
N VAL A 103 -1.03 3.24 3.92
CA VAL A 103 0.19 4.02 3.78
C VAL A 103 0.90 4.08 5.12
N THR A 104 2.17 3.71 5.13
CA THR A 104 3.02 3.78 6.32
C THR A 104 4.14 4.79 6.06
N PRO A 105 4.03 6.03 6.55
CA PRO A 105 5.09 7.03 6.45
C PRO A 105 6.24 6.72 7.40
N ASN A 106 7.44 7.23 7.11
CA ASN A 106 8.60 7.13 7.99
C ASN A 106 8.83 8.45 8.73
N ALA A 107 8.65 8.45 10.04
CA ALA A 107 8.87 9.62 10.92
C ALA A 107 10.27 9.64 11.57
N GLY A 108 11.20 8.85 11.09
CA GLY A 108 12.55 8.69 11.63
C GLY A 108 12.83 7.22 11.87
N GLY A 109 14.01 6.86 12.28
CA GLY A 109 14.38 5.47 12.51
C GLY A 109 15.44 5.34 13.60
N ASN A 110 16.45 6.18 13.59
CA ASN A 110 17.51 6.11 14.55
C ASN A 110 17.43 7.29 15.52
N ILE A 111 16.84 7.07 16.67
CA ILE A 111 16.65 8.11 17.72
C ILE A 111 17.96 8.64 18.29
N HIS A 112 19.10 7.97 18.05
CA HIS A 112 20.42 8.46 18.47
C HIS A 112 21.04 9.43 17.47
N LEU A 113 20.57 9.39 16.21
CA LEU A 113 21.12 10.17 15.10
C LEU A 113 20.09 11.12 14.49
N GLU A 114 18.81 10.83 14.63
CA GLU A 114 17.71 11.57 14.00
C GLU A 114 16.56 11.79 14.98
N TRP A 115 15.87 12.90 14.84
CA TRP A 115 14.58 13.07 15.49
C TRP A 115 13.60 12.02 15.00
N ASN A 116 12.87 11.43 15.92
CA ASN A 116 11.87 10.42 15.65
C ASN A 116 10.55 10.83 16.31
N GLY A 117 9.66 11.37 15.54
CA GLY A 117 8.36 11.80 16.03
C GLY A 117 7.49 12.42 14.94
N TYR A 118 6.21 12.35 15.18
CA TYR A 118 5.18 12.82 14.25
C TYR A 118 4.76 14.27 14.49
N PHE A 119 5.34 14.93 15.48
CA PHE A 119 5.03 16.29 15.89
C PHE A 119 6.05 17.29 15.33
N ASP A 120 5.64 18.54 15.27
CA ASP A 120 6.56 19.64 15.02
C ASP A 120 7.40 19.94 16.26
N MET A 121 8.73 19.89 16.10
CA MET A 121 9.72 20.20 17.12
C MET A 121 10.77 21.16 16.54
N PRO A 122 11.56 21.85 17.36
CA PRO A 122 12.70 22.63 16.88
C PRO A 122 13.63 21.77 16.01
N GLY A 123 13.83 22.17 14.76
CA GLY A 123 14.65 21.41 13.80
C GLY A 123 13.98 20.20 13.16
N TRP A 124 12.75 19.88 13.54
CA TRP A 124 11.99 18.74 13.00
C TRP A 124 10.52 19.12 12.81
N LYS A 125 10.14 19.47 11.59
CA LYS A 125 8.78 19.93 11.24
C LYS A 125 7.95 18.82 10.58
N TYR A 126 7.85 17.66 11.25
CA TYR A 126 7.23 16.47 10.65
C TYR A 126 5.72 16.60 10.46
N GLU A 127 5.01 17.16 11.42
CA GLU A 127 3.56 17.38 11.31
C GLU A 127 3.25 18.32 10.13
N THR A 128 4.00 19.44 10.03
CA THR A 128 3.90 20.34 8.87
C THR A 128 4.16 19.61 7.57
N PHE A 129 5.25 18.83 7.46
CA PHE A 129 5.52 18.00 6.27
C PHE A 129 4.36 17.05 5.96
N PHE A 130 3.86 16.34 6.98
CA PHE A 130 2.82 15.33 6.81
C PHE A 130 1.55 15.94 6.19
N TYR A 131 1.07 17.05 6.71
CA TYR A 131 -0.15 17.68 6.22
C TYR A 131 0.02 18.50 4.95
N THR A 132 1.17 19.18 4.76
CA THR A 132 1.35 20.10 3.64
C THR A 132 2.02 19.50 2.41
N GLU A 133 2.77 18.41 2.57
CA GLU A 133 3.48 17.76 1.47
C GLU A 133 3.06 16.29 1.29
N PHE A 134 3.09 15.48 2.37
CA PHE A 134 2.91 14.04 2.25
C PHE A 134 1.48 13.63 1.90
N LEU A 135 0.48 14.12 2.63
CA LEU A 135 -0.93 13.81 2.33
C LEU A 135 -1.35 14.24 0.92
N PRO A 136 -1.06 15.50 0.47
CA PRO A 136 -1.35 15.92 -0.90
C PRO A 136 -0.62 15.08 -1.95
N TYR A 137 0.64 14.74 -1.70
CA TYR A 137 1.41 13.89 -2.59
C TYR A 137 0.80 12.50 -2.76
N ILE A 138 0.44 11.84 -1.65
CA ILE A 138 -0.22 10.53 -1.68
C ILE A 138 -1.56 10.63 -2.41
N ALA A 139 -2.35 11.66 -2.13
CA ALA A 139 -3.64 11.88 -2.80
C ALA A 139 -3.51 12.00 -4.32
N VAL A 140 -2.48 12.69 -4.82
CA VAL A 140 -2.23 12.84 -6.27
C VAL A 140 -1.63 11.57 -6.87
N SER A 141 -0.68 10.93 -6.18
CA SER A 141 0.03 9.74 -6.68
C SER A 141 -0.89 8.53 -6.79
N TYR A 142 -1.92 8.48 -5.96
CA TYR A 142 -2.91 7.40 -5.91
C TYR A 142 -4.30 7.99 -6.17
N THR A 143 -4.54 8.53 -7.37
CA THR A 143 -5.71 9.31 -7.83
C THR A 143 -7.08 8.64 -7.59
N HIS A 144 -7.10 7.41 -7.13
CA HIS A 144 -8.31 6.69 -6.75
C HIS A 144 -8.70 6.91 -5.28
N LEU A 145 -8.00 7.84 -4.59
CA LEU A 145 -8.23 8.11 -3.17
C LEU A 145 -9.46 8.98 -2.93
N ARG A 146 -10.33 8.52 -2.04
CA ARG A 146 -11.26 9.40 -1.31
C ARG A 146 -10.58 9.84 -0.03
N ALA A 147 -10.27 11.11 0.10
CA ALA A 147 -9.95 11.68 1.40
C ALA A 147 -11.21 11.60 2.28
N HIS A 148 -11.25 10.68 3.22
CA HIS A 148 -12.19 10.76 4.32
C HIS A 148 -11.60 11.74 5.33
N GLU A 149 -12.09 12.99 5.30
CA GLU A 149 -11.98 13.87 6.46
C GLU A 149 -12.78 13.22 7.60
N THR A 150 -12.10 12.58 8.52
CA THR A 150 -12.67 12.32 9.84
C THR A 150 -12.65 13.63 10.61
N ARG A 151 -13.69 14.44 10.42
CA ARG A 151 -14.03 15.46 11.42
C ARG A 151 -14.49 14.72 12.66
N SER A 152 -13.62 14.63 13.66
CA SER A 152 -14.06 14.40 15.03
C SER A 152 -14.74 15.68 15.52
N ASN A 153 -16.03 15.59 15.73
CA ASN A 153 -16.77 16.58 16.52
C ASN A 153 -16.42 16.44 18.00
#